data_554fa7190e2836b8e12d6c0d715f776d
#
_entry.id   554fa7190e2836b8e12d6c0d715f776d
#
_cell.length_a   1.000
_cell.length_b   1.000
_cell.length_c   1.000
_cell.angle_alpha   90.00
_cell.angle_beta   90.00
_cell.angle_gamma   90.00
#
_symmetry.space_group_name_H-M   'P 1'
#
loop_
_entity.id
_entity.type
_entity.pdbx_description
1 polymer ?
#
loop_
_entity_poly.entity_id
_entity_poly.type
_entity_poly.pdbx_seq_one_letter_code
_entity_poly.pdbx_strand_id
1 'polypeptide(L)'
;MTQPLRVGLAGLGTVGGGVIKILDTNAALIERRANRPIEVVAISARDRSRERGIDLSRFAWVDDATQLAARDDVDVVVELIGGADGPALTLARETLDAGKSFVTANKAMLAHHGLELAGLAEIKGAALKYEAAVAGGIPVIKGLREGAAANVIERIYGILNGTCNYILS
;
A
#
# COMPACT_ATOMS: atom_id res chain seq x y z
N MET A 1 -19.05 18.55 -2.71
CA MET A 1 -18.39 17.30 -3.09
C MET A 1 -17.22 17.09 -2.14
N THR A 2 -17.07 15.91 -1.60
CA THR A 2 -15.92 15.56 -0.75
C THR A 2 -14.64 15.52 -1.61
N GLN A 3 -13.54 16.04 -1.08
CA GLN A 3 -12.26 16.01 -1.81
C GLN A 3 -11.80 14.57 -2.03
N PRO A 4 -11.22 14.25 -3.20
CA PRO A 4 -10.70 12.91 -3.48
C PRO A 4 -9.55 12.55 -2.53
N LEU A 5 -9.38 11.26 -2.28
CA LEU A 5 -8.15 10.71 -1.69
C LEU A 5 -7.13 10.53 -2.81
N ARG A 6 -6.05 11.30 -2.77
CA ARG A 6 -5.04 11.37 -3.82
C ARG A 6 -3.91 10.37 -3.52
N VAL A 7 -3.71 9.47 -4.44
CA VAL A 7 -2.78 8.33 -4.29
C VAL A 7 -1.54 8.51 -5.17
N GLY A 8 -0.38 8.37 -4.56
CA GLY A 8 0.89 8.13 -5.25
C GLY A 8 1.17 6.62 -5.31
N LEU A 9 1.34 6.06 -6.49
CA LEU A 9 1.53 4.63 -6.68
C LEU A 9 2.97 4.31 -7.10
N ALA A 10 3.71 3.62 -6.24
CA ALA A 10 5.07 3.17 -6.46
C ALA A 10 5.10 1.69 -6.86
N GLY A 11 5.46 1.42 -8.10
CA GLY A 11 5.50 0.08 -8.69
C GLY A 11 4.31 -0.20 -9.62
N LEU A 12 4.59 -0.31 -10.91
CA LEU A 12 3.63 -0.59 -11.99
C LEU A 12 3.86 -1.98 -12.62
N GLY A 13 4.10 -2.98 -11.80
CA GLY A 13 4.07 -4.38 -12.20
C GLY A 13 2.62 -4.89 -12.34
N THR A 14 2.46 -6.21 -12.32
CA THR A 14 1.13 -6.86 -12.39
C THR A 14 0.18 -6.34 -11.30
N VAL A 15 0.69 -6.19 -10.07
CA VAL A 15 -0.13 -5.73 -8.94
C VAL A 15 -0.50 -4.25 -9.09
N GLY A 16 0.47 -3.37 -9.41
CA GLY A 16 0.19 -1.94 -9.58
C GLY A 16 -0.76 -1.64 -10.73
N GLY A 17 -0.59 -2.34 -11.87
CA GLY A 17 -1.54 -2.28 -12.97
C GLY A 17 -2.94 -2.77 -12.57
N GLY A 18 -3.01 -3.82 -11.77
CA GLY A 18 -4.26 -4.33 -11.20
C GLY A 18 -4.96 -3.32 -10.30
N VAL A 19 -4.21 -2.59 -9.46
CA VAL A 19 -4.76 -1.52 -8.59
C VAL A 19 -5.40 -0.43 -9.43
N ILE A 20 -4.71 0.09 -10.44
CA ILE A 20 -5.28 1.11 -11.35
C ILE A 20 -6.56 0.60 -11.99
N LYS A 21 -6.53 -0.61 -12.56
CA LYS A 21 -7.69 -1.20 -13.22
C LYS A 21 -8.89 -1.37 -12.28
N ILE A 22 -8.67 -1.80 -11.05
CA ILE A 22 -9.74 -1.95 -10.05
C ILE A 22 -10.33 -0.60 -9.69
N LEU A 23 -9.49 0.41 -9.45
CA LEU A 23 -9.95 1.76 -9.13
C LEU A 23 -10.77 2.37 -10.26
N ASP A 24 -10.37 2.17 -11.52
CA ASP A 24 -11.11 2.64 -12.68
C ASP A 24 -12.44 1.90 -12.86
N THR A 25 -12.39 0.56 -12.85
CA THR A 25 -13.57 -0.27 -13.13
C THR A 25 -14.65 -0.13 -12.06
N ASN A 26 -14.24 0.04 -10.80
CA ASN A 26 -15.15 0.08 -9.66
C ASN A 26 -15.28 1.48 -9.03
N ALA A 27 -14.89 2.54 -9.72
CA ALA A 27 -14.83 3.90 -9.18
C ALA A 27 -16.09 4.31 -8.41
N ALA A 28 -17.27 4.19 -9.02
CA ALA A 28 -18.53 4.56 -8.38
C ALA A 28 -18.89 3.70 -7.16
N LEU A 29 -18.52 2.41 -7.16
CA LEU A 29 -18.73 1.54 -6.00
C LEU A 29 -17.80 1.91 -4.86
N ILE A 30 -16.53 2.15 -5.17
CA ILE A 30 -15.49 2.52 -4.22
C ILE A 30 -15.84 3.87 -3.59
N GLU A 31 -16.20 4.87 -4.40
CA GLU A 31 -16.61 6.19 -3.93
C GLU A 31 -17.78 6.11 -2.94
N ARG A 32 -18.82 5.36 -3.26
CA ARG A 32 -19.96 5.17 -2.33
C ARG A 32 -19.54 4.54 -1.00
N ARG A 33 -18.60 3.57 -1.02
CA ARG A 33 -18.14 2.87 0.19
C ARG A 33 -17.14 3.68 1.01
N ALA A 34 -16.28 4.42 0.34
CA ALA A 34 -15.27 5.27 0.98
C ALA A 34 -15.82 6.67 1.33
N ASN A 35 -17.03 7.00 0.87
CA ASN A 35 -17.66 8.32 0.97
C ASN A 35 -16.83 9.46 0.34
N ARG A 36 -15.94 9.10 -0.59
CA ARG A 36 -15.12 10.03 -1.39
C ARG A 36 -14.45 9.31 -2.56
N PRO A 37 -14.13 9.98 -3.65
CA PRO A 37 -13.34 9.41 -4.75
C PRO A 37 -11.95 9.00 -4.27
N ILE A 38 -11.37 7.97 -4.91
CA ILE A 38 -9.96 7.60 -4.77
C ILE A 38 -9.30 7.76 -6.13
N GLU A 39 -8.31 8.63 -6.22
CA GLU A 39 -7.67 9.02 -7.47
C GLU A 39 -6.16 8.76 -7.42
N VAL A 40 -5.63 8.02 -8.38
CA VAL A 40 -4.18 7.94 -8.59
C VAL A 40 -3.75 9.20 -9.32
N VAL A 41 -2.92 10.01 -8.68
CA VAL A 41 -2.44 11.30 -9.24
C VAL A 41 -1.00 11.23 -9.73
N ALA A 42 -0.18 10.39 -9.11
CA ALA A 42 1.22 10.23 -9.46
C ALA A 42 1.63 8.76 -9.44
N ILE A 43 2.54 8.39 -10.32
CA ILE A 43 3.03 7.02 -10.48
C ILE A 43 4.54 6.98 -10.61
N SER A 44 5.15 5.90 -10.13
CA SER A 44 6.58 5.63 -10.32
C SER A 44 6.81 4.17 -10.68
N ALA A 45 7.70 3.92 -11.64
CA ALA A 45 8.19 2.60 -11.99
C ALA A 45 9.58 2.69 -12.64
N ARG A 46 10.33 1.59 -12.64
CA ARG A 46 11.70 1.54 -13.19
C ARG A 46 11.79 1.84 -14.68
N ASP A 47 10.81 1.38 -15.44
CA ASP A 47 10.82 1.48 -16.91
C ASP A 47 9.54 2.16 -17.38
N ARG A 48 9.69 3.38 -17.85
CA ARG A 48 8.59 4.20 -18.37
C ARG A 48 8.07 3.68 -19.72
N SER A 49 8.95 3.08 -20.51
CA SER A 49 8.64 2.63 -21.89
C SER A 49 7.86 1.32 -21.95
N ARG A 50 7.84 0.56 -20.84
CA ARG A 50 7.16 -0.73 -20.79
C ARG A 50 5.65 -0.57 -21.00
N GLU A 51 5.13 -1.26 -22.00
CA GLU A 51 3.67 -1.34 -22.21
C GLU A 51 2.99 -2.07 -21.06
N ARG A 52 1.88 -1.51 -20.56
CA ARG A 52 1.12 -2.03 -19.42
C ARG A 52 -0.38 -2.19 -19.72
N GLY A 53 -0.81 -1.86 -20.94
CA GLY A 53 -2.23 -1.87 -21.32
C GLY A 53 -3.07 -0.87 -20.52
N ILE A 54 -2.44 0.21 -20.03
CA ILE A 54 -3.08 1.27 -19.23
C ILE A 54 -2.58 2.60 -19.82
N ASP A 55 -3.50 3.55 -19.98
CA ASP A 55 -3.13 4.92 -20.33
C ASP A 55 -2.47 5.59 -19.11
N LEU A 56 -1.15 5.79 -19.21
CA LEU A 56 -0.35 6.41 -18.18
C LEU A 56 -0.25 7.94 -18.32
N SER A 57 -0.73 8.51 -19.43
CA SER A 57 -0.61 9.94 -19.73
C SER A 57 -1.40 10.83 -18.75
N ARG A 58 -2.38 10.27 -18.10
CA ARG A 58 -3.23 10.96 -17.10
C ARG A 58 -2.59 11.10 -15.72
N PHE A 59 -1.45 10.47 -15.49
CA PHE A 59 -0.75 10.50 -14.21
C PHE A 59 0.54 11.31 -14.29
N ALA A 60 0.89 12.02 -13.24
CA ALA A 60 2.23 12.56 -13.10
C ALA A 60 3.24 11.42 -12.96
N TRP A 61 4.21 11.35 -13.87
CA TRP A 61 5.28 10.36 -13.78
C TRP A 61 6.41 10.88 -12.88
N VAL A 62 6.88 10.06 -11.96
CA VAL A 62 7.98 10.34 -11.04
C VAL A 62 9.06 9.27 -11.23
N ASP A 63 10.27 9.68 -11.62
CA ASP A 63 11.36 8.75 -11.92
C ASP A 63 11.93 8.10 -10.66
N ASP A 64 12.04 8.85 -9.57
CA ASP A 64 12.42 8.33 -8.25
C ASP A 64 11.18 8.19 -7.37
N ALA A 65 10.85 6.95 -7.01
CA ALA A 65 9.66 6.65 -6.20
C ALA A 65 9.64 7.39 -4.86
N THR A 66 10.81 7.69 -4.27
CA THR A 66 10.89 8.39 -2.97
C THR A 66 10.29 9.80 -3.05
N GLN A 67 10.35 10.44 -4.22
CA GLN A 67 9.75 11.76 -4.43
C GLN A 67 8.22 11.78 -4.29
N LEU A 68 7.53 10.63 -4.34
CA LEU A 68 6.09 10.57 -4.09
C LEU A 68 5.73 11.05 -2.67
N ALA A 69 6.61 10.83 -1.70
CA ALA A 69 6.43 11.27 -0.32
C ALA A 69 6.37 12.81 -0.19
N ALA A 70 7.17 13.52 -0.99
CA ALA A 70 7.30 14.98 -0.92
C ALA A 70 6.20 15.74 -1.71
N ARG A 71 5.37 15.07 -2.50
CA ARG A 71 4.36 15.73 -3.33
C ARG A 71 3.17 16.25 -2.53
N ASP A 72 2.82 17.50 -2.67
CA ASP A 72 1.67 18.13 -1.98
C ASP A 72 0.31 17.64 -2.51
N ASP A 73 0.29 17.06 -3.71
CA ASP A 73 -0.90 16.50 -4.31
C ASP A 73 -1.07 14.98 -4.04
N VAL A 74 -0.29 14.43 -3.10
CA VAL A 74 -0.39 13.03 -2.66
C VAL A 74 -0.75 12.97 -1.18
N ASP A 75 -1.83 12.28 -0.84
CA ASP A 75 -2.30 12.06 0.53
C ASP A 75 -1.86 10.69 1.06
N VAL A 76 -1.79 9.70 0.17
CA VAL A 76 -1.46 8.31 0.48
C VAL A 76 -0.47 7.77 -0.54
N VAL A 77 0.57 7.09 -0.08
CA VAL A 77 1.47 6.34 -0.95
C VAL A 77 1.14 4.86 -0.88
N VAL A 78 1.01 4.22 -2.05
CA VAL A 78 0.85 2.77 -2.20
C VAL A 78 2.14 2.20 -2.78
N GLU A 79 2.83 1.37 -2.01
CA GLU A 79 4.11 0.75 -2.37
C GLU A 79 3.91 -0.70 -2.83
N LEU A 80 4.34 -0.98 -4.06
CA LEU A 80 4.28 -2.28 -4.72
C LEU A 80 5.60 -2.60 -5.45
N ILE A 81 6.72 -2.07 -4.92
CA ILE A 81 8.06 -2.26 -5.50
C ILE A 81 8.64 -3.60 -5.05
N GLY A 82 8.52 -3.89 -3.75
CA GLY A 82 9.13 -5.05 -3.11
C GLY A 82 10.59 -4.83 -2.67
N GLY A 83 11.15 -5.84 -2.00
CA GLY A 83 12.49 -5.77 -1.37
C GLY A 83 12.41 -5.32 0.09
N ALA A 84 13.31 -5.85 0.95
CA ALA A 84 13.31 -5.51 2.37
C ALA A 84 13.81 -4.09 2.62
N ASP A 85 14.81 -3.68 1.84
CA ASP A 85 15.57 -2.44 1.97
C ASP A 85 15.51 -1.61 0.69
N GLY A 86 16.31 -0.54 0.64
CA GLY A 86 16.44 0.30 -0.54
C GLY A 86 15.25 1.22 -0.78
N PRO A 87 14.85 1.47 -2.05
CA PRO A 87 13.87 2.51 -2.38
C PRO A 87 12.51 2.32 -1.70
N ALA A 88 12.06 1.07 -1.50
CA ALA A 88 10.78 0.79 -0.83
C ALA A 88 10.79 1.23 0.64
N LEU A 89 11.87 0.91 1.36
CA LEU A 89 12.01 1.30 2.76
C LEU A 89 12.20 2.80 2.92
N THR A 90 13.03 3.42 2.06
CA THR A 90 13.21 4.87 2.06
C THR A 90 11.89 5.58 1.82
N LEU A 91 11.13 5.17 0.82
CA LEU A 91 9.80 5.71 0.52
C LEU A 91 8.84 5.56 1.70
N ALA A 92 8.85 4.41 2.38
CA ALA A 92 8.00 4.18 3.56
C ALA A 92 8.32 5.16 4.69
N ARG A 93 9.61 5.31 5.02
CA ARG A 93 10.07 6.25 6.06
C ARG A 93 9.72 7.69 5.74
N GLU A 94 10.06 8.16 4.54
CA GLU A 94 9.79 9.53 4.11
C GLU A 94 8.30 9.83 4.07
N THR A 95 7.47 8.89 3.59
CA THR A 95 6.01 9.06 3.56
C THR A 95 5.43 9.20 4.95
N LEU A 96 5.80 8.31 5.86
CA LEU A 96 5.30 8.34 7.24
C LEU A 96 5.86 9.54 8.01
N ASP A 97 7.12 9.92 7.81
CA ASP A 97 7.73 11.11 8.42
C ASP A 97 7.05 12.41 7.99
N ALA A 98 6.57 12.46 6.74
CA ALA A 98 5.75 13.55 6.23
C ALA A 98 4.30 13.54 6.75
N GLY A 99 3.93 12.62 7.65
CA GLY A 99 2.57 12.47 8.19
C GLY A 99 1.55 11.93 7.19
N LYS A 100 2.00 11.36 6.07
CA LYS A 100 1.13 10.77 5.04
C LYS A 100 0.91 9.30 5.29
N SER A 101 -0.25 8.79 4.90
CA SER A 101 -0.57 7.37 5.04
C SER A 101 0.21 6.51 4.04
N PHE A 102 0.61 5.32 4.47
CA PHE A 102 1.38 4.38 3.67
C PHE A 102 0.68 3.02 3.59
N VAL A 103 0.54 2.50 2.38
CA VAL A 103 -0.07 1.19 2.09
C VAL A 103 0.97 0.34 1.39
N THR A 104 1.23 -0.88 1.87
CA THR A 104 2.25 -1.75 1.28
C THR A 104 1.81 -3.20 1.15
N ALA A 105 2.27 -3.87 0.10
CA ALA A 105 2.19 -5.32 -0.08
C ALA A 105 3.52 -6.03 0.21
N ASN A 106 4.50 -5.33 0.78
CA ASN A 106 5.88 -5.76 0.91
C ASN A 106 6.13 -6.55 2.20
N LYS A 107 5.99 -7.87 2.12
CA LYS A 107 6.22 -8.78 3.25
C LYS A 107 7.62 -8.67 3.85
N ALA A 108 8.63 -8.58 2.98
CA ALA A 108 10.03 -8.57 3.42
C ALA A 108 10.35 -7.29 4.22
N MET A 109 9.93 -6.13 3.73
CA MET A 109 10.09 -4.87 4.45
C MET A 109 9.41 -4.90 5.83
N LEU A 110 8.19 -5.39 5.90
CA LEU A 110 7.46 -5.48 7.18
C LEU A 110 8.07 -6.50 8.14
N ALA A 111 8.63 -7.61 7.65
CA ALA A 111 9.30 -8.59 8.49
C ALA A 111 10.54 -8.01 9.20
N HIS A 112 11.28 -7.15 8.52
CA HIS A 112 12.52 -6.55 9.05
C HIS A 112 12.30 -5.20 9.74
N HIS A 113 11.40 -4.38 9.24
CA HIS A 113 11.23 -2.97 9.63
C HIS A 113 9.81 -2.64 10.12
N GLY A 114 8.89 -3.62 10.19
CA GLY A 114 7.48 -3.37 10.48
C GLY A 114 7.24 -2.68 11.83
N LEU A 115 7.98 -3.05 12.87
CA LEU A 115 7.87 -2.42 14.19
C LEU A 115 8.32 -0.96 14.18
N GLU A 116 9.45 -0.66 13.52
CA GLU A 116 9.95 0.70 13.32
C GLU A 116 8.93 1.56 12.59
N LEU A 117 8.44 1.05 11.44
CA LEU A 117 7.48 1.78 10.60
C LEU A 117 6.14 2.00 11.32
N ALA A 118 5.69 1.05 12.12
CA ALA A 118 4.47 1.20 12.93
C ALA A 118 4.64 2.28 14.00
N GLY A 119 5.77 2.29 14.71
CA GLY A 119 6.07 3.33 15.69
C GLY A 119 6.18 4.72 15.06
N LEU A 120 6.82 4.83 13.88
CA LEU A 120 6.88 6.09 13.13
C LEU A 120 5.48 6.57 12.73
N ALA A 121 4.63 5.67 12.22
CA ALA A 121 3.26 5.99 11.85
C ALA A 121 2.45 6.52 13.05
N GLU A 122 2.58 5.90 14.21
CA GLU A 122 1.91 6.34 15.45
C GLU A 122 2.38 7.73 15.89
N ILE A 123 3.70 7.96 15.92
CA ILE A 123 4.30 9.27 16.30
C ILE A 123 3.81 10.39 15.37
N LYS A 124 3.68 10.10 14.08
CA LYS A 124 3.26 11.08 13.05
C LYS A 124 1.75 11.17 12.84
N GLY A 125 0.96 10.35 13.53
CA GLY A 125 -0.50 10.28 13.33
C GLY A 125 -0.89 9.79 11.93
N ALA A 126 0.01 9.09 11.24
CA ALA A 126 -0.20 8.52 9.91
C ALA A 126 -0.72 7.09 9.98
N ALA A 127 -1.38 6.61 8.92
CA ALA A 127 -1.84 5.23 8.87
C ALA A 127 -0.85 4.35 8.09
N LEU A 128 -0.37 3.26 8.71
CA LEU A 128 0.32 2.17 8.04
C LEU A 128 -0.66 1.02 7.78
N LYS A 129 -0.89 0.68 6.50
CA LYS A 129 -1.81 -0.38 6.06
C LYS A 129 -1.05 -1.43 5.25
N TYR A 130 -1.21 -2.71 5.61
CA TYR A 130 -0.42 -3.81 5.05
C TYR A 130 -1.20 -5.11 4.88
N GLU A 131 -2.52 -5.04 4.71
CA GLU A 131 -3.38 -6.21 4.51
C GLU A 131 -2.90 -7.10 3.36
N ALA A 132 -2.44 -6.49 2.25
CA ALA A 132 -1.92 -7.23 1.09
C ALA A 132 -0.57 -7.92 1.34
N ALA A 133 0.16 -7.54 2.38
CA ALA A 133 1.44 -8.15 2.74
C ALA A 133 1.28 -9.37 3.65
N VAL A 134 0.12 -9.58 4.25
CA VAL A 134 -0.13 -10.66 5.21
C VAL A 134 -1.35 -11.46 4.78
N ALA A 135 -1.18 -12.77 4.51
CA ALA A 135 -2.26 -13.67 4.10
C ALA A 135 -3.11 -13.08 2.93
N GLY A 136 -2.46 -12.73 1.82
CA GLY A 136 -3.07 -12.03 0.68
C GLY A 136 -4.43 -12.59 0.28
N GLY A 137 -5.44 -11.72 0.17
CA GLY A 137 -6.82 -12.08 -0.10
C GLY A 137 -7.67 -12.43 1.14
N ILE A 138 -7.05 -12.60 2.32
CA ILE A 138 -7.74 -12.89 3.58
C ILE A 138 -7.62 -11.65 4.49
N PRO A 139 -8.72 -11.01 4.91
CA PRO A 139 -8.67 -9.77 5.71
C PRO A 139 -8.36 -10.03 7.19
N VAL A 140 -7.23 -10.71 7.46
CA VAL A 140 -6.84 -11.15 8.81
C VAL A 140 -6.41 -9.99 9.70
N ILE A 141 -5.65 -9.05 9.18
CA ILE A 141 -5.17 -7.89 9.96
C ILE A 141 -6.35 -6.99 10.34
N LYS A 142 -7.27 -6.76 9.41
CA LYS A 142 -8.50 -6.02 9.68
C LYS A 142 -9.38 -6.74 10.72
N GLY A 143 -9.52 -8.05 10.61
CA GLY A 143 -10.22 -8.88 11.59
C GLY A 143 -9.65 -8.75 13.00
N LEU A 144 -8.31 -8.78 13.13
CA LEU A 144 -7.63 -8.63 14.42
C LEU A 144 -7.72 -7.20 14.98
N ARG A 145 -7.50 -6.18 14.15
CA ARG A 145 -7.45 -4.79 14.61
C ARG A 145 -8.82 -4.16 14.85
N GLU A 146 -9.80 -4.48 14.02
CA GLU A 146 -11.12 -3.87 14.07
C GLU A 146 -12.16 -4.82 14.70
N GLY A 147 -12.18 -6.09 14.26
CA GLY A 147 -13.14 -7.08 14.77
C GLY A 147 -12.88 -7.49 16.21
N ALA A 148 -11.63 -7.48 16.66
CA ALA A 148 -11.22 -7.83 18.02
C ALA A 148 -10.75 -6.62 18.84
N ALA A 149 -11.09 -5.39 18.44
CA ALA A 149 -10.56 -4.16 19.05
C ALA A 149 -10.84 -4.00 20.55
N ALA A 150 -11.90 -4.62 21.05
CA ALA A 150 -12.25 -4.60 22.48
C ALA A 150 -11.59 -5.71 23.31
N ASN A 151 -10.79 -6.59 22.67
CA ASN A 151 -10.20 -7.76 23.31
C ASN A 151 -8.68 -7.62 23.45
N VAL A 152 -8.13 -8.23 24.49
CA VAL A 152 -6.70 -8.46 24.63
C VAL A 152 -6.37 -9.79 23.95
N ILE A 153 -5.61 -9.73 22.84
CA ILE A 153 -5.22 -10.93 22.11
C ILE A 153 -3.94 -11.47 22.74
N GLU A 154 -4.03 -12.60 23.42
CA GLU A 154 -2.88 -13.23 24.06
C GLU A 154 -2.05 -14.07 23.08
N ARG A 155 -2.69 -14.74 22.12
CA ARG A 155 -2.03 -15.62 21.15
C ARG A 155 -2.79 -15.70 19.83
N ILE A 156 -2.03 -15.87 18.76
CA ILE A 156 -2.54 -16.13 17.41
C ILE A 156 -1.92 -17.44 16.93
N TYR A 157 -2.74 -18.36 16.46
CA TYR A 157 -2.32 -19.62 15.87
C TYR A 157 -2.79 -19.70 14.41
N GLY A 158 -1.98 -20.24 13.53
CA GLY A 158 -2.37 -20.43 12.13
C GLY A 158 -1.27 -21.01 11.27
N ILE A 159 -1.64 -21.45 10.07
CA ILE A 159 -0.71 -21.79 8.98
C ILE A 159 -0.50 -20.50 8.19
N LEU A 160 0.65 -19.86 8.39
CA LEU A 160 0.93 -18.52 7.85
C LEU A 160 1.56 -18.53 6.46
N ASN A 161 1.90 -19.70 5.92
CA ASN A 161 2.50 -19.82 4.59
C ASN A 161 1.90 -20.97 3.80
N GLY A 162 1.09 -20.65 2.78
CA GLY A 162 0.46 -21.63 1.91
C GLY A 162 1.45 -22.44 1.09
N THR A 163 2.56 -21.84 0.63
CA THR A 163 3.59 -22.52 -0.17
C THR A 163 4.29 -23.61 0.62
N CYS A 164 4.72 -23.32 1.85
CA CYS A 164 5.35 -24.33 2.71
C CYS A 164 4.38 -25.45 3.04
N ASN A 165 3.11 -25.14 3.30
CA ASN A 165 2.11 -26.16 3.56
C ASN A 165 1.88 -27.07 2.34
N TYR A 166 1.81 -26.51 1.14
CA TYR A 166 1.67 -27.28 -0.10
C TYR A 166 2.87 -28.20 -0.38
N ILE A 167 4.09 -27.77 -0.05
CA ILE A 167 5.30 -28.59 -0.22
C ILE A 167 5.34 -29.76 0.77
N LEU A 168 4.78 -29.57 1.98
CA LEU A 168 4.81 -30.56 3.05
C LEU A 168 3.61 -31.52 3.03
N SER A 169 2.59 -31.25 2.25
CA SER A 169 1.40 -32.08 2.07
C SER A 169 1.45 -32.88 0.78
#